data_328dd5b0328caf8a4772f504ae213cd5
#
_entry.id   328dd5b0328caf8a4772f504ae213cd5
#
_cell.length_a   1.000
_cell.length_b   1.000
_cell.length_c   1.000
_cell.angle_alpha   90.00
_cell.angle_beta   90.00
_cell.angle_gamma   90.00
#
_symmetry.space_group_name_H-M   'P 1'
#
loop_
_entity.id
_entity.type
_entity.pdbx_description
1 polymer ?
#
loop_
_entity_poly.entity_id
_entity_poly.type
_entity_poly.pdbx_seq_one_letter_code
_entity_poly.pdbx_strand_id
1 'polypeptide(L)'
;MKTSFSRDIKITLVDYDSGNLRSVTQALGFAQIKPIVSGNPADILSADAVILPGVGSGNSAMQALRRKQLIEPIREFITSGRPFMGICLGLQLLMDFTSEGETECLGVVSGTAEHLPSGVKVPHMGWNTVKIAQPHFIF
;
A
#
# COMPACT_ATOMS: atom_id res chain seq x y z
N MET A 1 -20.20 8.77 -21.22
CA MET A 1 -21.09 8.91 -20.07
C MET A 1 -20.29 9.50 -18.91
N LYS A 2 -20.45 10.80 -18.61
CA LYS A 2 -19.76 11.45 -17.46
C LYS A 2 -20.50 11.03 -16.21
N THR A 3 -19.96 10.07 -15.45
CA THR A 3 -20.38 9.81 -14.09
C THR A 3 -20.00 11.03 -13.24
N SER A 4 -20.93 11.90 -12.99
CA SER A 4 -20.78 12.99 -12.02
C SER A 4 -20.73 12.35 -10.63
N PHE A 5 -19.53 12.08 -10.12
CA PHE A 5 -19.36 11.86 -8.69
C PHE A 5 -19.46 13.21 -8.01
N SER A 6 -20.59 13.48 -7.39
CA SER A 6 -20.90 14.75 -6.71
C SER A 6 -20.25 14.88 -5.32
N ARG A 7 -19.24 14.08 -5.01
CA ARG A 7 -18.46 14.13 -3.78
C ARG A 7 -16.97 14.02 -4.13
N ASP A 8 -16.17 14.96 -3.66
CA ASP A 8 -14.71 14.88 -3.76
C ASP A 8 -14.23 13.70 -2.93
N ILE A 9 -13.81 12.62 -3.59
CA ILE A 9 -13.27 11.41 -2.94
C ILE A 9 -11.92 11.77 -2.32
N LYS A 10 -11.81 11.60 -1.01
CA LYS A 10 -10.58 11.83 -0.25
C LYS A 10 -9.70 10.57 -0.28
N ILE A 11 -8.62 10.59 -1.06
CA ILE A 11 -7.63 9.51 -1.08
C ILE A 11 -6.39 9.95 -0.31
N THR A 12 -6.01 9.19 0.72
CA THR A 12 -4.77 9.42 1.46
C THR A 12 -3.67 8.48 0.99
N LEU A 13 -2.55 9.08 0.54
CA LEU A 13 -1.30 8.39 0.25
C LEU A 13 -0.42 8.48 1.50
N VAL A 14 -0.15 7.34 2.11
CA VAL A 14 0.56 7.27 3.40
C VAL A 14 2.03 7.66 3.22
N ASP A 15 2.44 8.72 3.95
CA ASP A 15 3.82 9.16 4.06
C ASP A 15 4.41 8.73 5.40
N TYR A 16 5.25 7.71 5.36
CA TYR A 16 5.99 7.23 6.52
C TYR A 16 7.51 7.37 6.35
N ASP A 17 7.95 8.39 5.61
CA ASP A 17 9.35 8.69 5.25
C ASP A 17 9.98 7.64 4.31
N SER A 18 9.16 6.82 3.67
CA SER A 18 9.60 5.79 2.72
C SER A 18 8.55 5.62 1.63
N GLY A 19 8.98 5.14 0.48
CA GLY A 19 8.10 4.95 -0.65
C GLY A 19 8.34 5.95 -1.78
N ASN A 20 7.94 5.58 -2.98
CA ASN A 20 8.02 6.46 -4.14
C ASN A 20 6.73 7.29 -4.29
N LEU A 21 6.51 8.21 -3.32
CA LEU A 21 5.31 9.05 -3.24
C LEU A 21 5.08 9.85 -4.53
N ARG A 22 6.15 10.36 -5.14
CA ARG A 22 6.06 11.15 -6.37
C ARG A 22 5.49 10.34 -7.53
N SER A 23 5.97 9.12 -7.74
CA SER A 23 5.48 8.28 -8.84
C SER A 23 4.00 7.89 -8.64
N VAL A 24 3.60 7.57 -7.42
CA VAL A 24 2.19 7.25 -7.11
C VAL A 24 1.30 8.48 -7.28
N THR A 25 1.74 9.65 -6.81
CA THR A 25 1.01 10.91 -7.00
C THR A 25 0.84 11.25 -8.48
N GLN A 26 1.89 11.06 -9.30
CA GLN A 26 1.81 11.28 -10.74
C GLN A 26 0.84 10.30 -11.41
N ALA A 27 0.89 9.01 -11.05
CA ALA A 27 -0.03 8.01 -11.59
C ALA A 27 -1.50 8.34 -11.27
N LEU A 28 -1.79 8.77 -10.04
CA LEU A 28 -3.12 9.25 -9.65
C LEU A 28 -3.52 10.51 -10.41
N GLY A 29 -2.56 11.41 -10.67
CA GLY A 29 -2.77 12.60 -11.48
C GLY A 29 -3.23 12.31 -12.91
N PHE A 30 -2.75 11.24 -13.55
CA PHE A 30 -3.26 10.78 -14.85
C PHE A 30 -4.74 10.36 -14.76
N ALA A 31 -5.17 9.83 -13.62
CA ALA A 31 -6.57 9.52 -13.35
C ALA A 31 -7.38 10.73 -12.86
N GLN A 32 -6.80 11.94 -12.90
CA GLN A 32 -7.39 13.19 -12.41
C GLN A 32 -7.71 13.18 -10.89
N ILE A 33 -6.96 12.37 -10.14
CA ILE A 33 -7.07 12.25 -8.69
C ILE A 33 -5.91 13.00 -8.04
N LYS A 34 -6.23 13.87 -7.06
CA LYS A 34 -5.23 14.56 -6.24
C LYS A 34 -5.23 13.95 -4.84
N PRO A 35 -4.27 13.08 -4.49
CA PRO A 35 -4.23 12.49 -3.16
C PRO A 35 -3.77 13.49 -2.11
N ILE A 36 -4.15 13.24 -0.86
CA ILE A 36 -3.54 13.86 0.32
C ILE A 36 -2.34 13.00 0.70
N VAL A 37 -1.14 13.55 0.59
CA VAL A 37 0.09 12.89 1.07
C VAL A 37 0.26 13.23 2.54
N SER A 38 0.13 12.26 3.42
CA SER A 38 0.14 12.51 4.87
C SER A 38 0.66 11.33 5.68
N GLY A 39 1.43 11.65 6.71
CA GLY A 39 1.82 10.76 7.81
C GLY A 39 1.01 10.99 9.09
N ASN A 40 -0.13 11.65 9.00
CA ASN A 40 -0.98 11.91 10.15
C ASN A 40 -2.07 10.83 10.28
N PRO A 41 -2.22 10.16 11.44
CA PRO A 41 -3.27 9.18 11.70
C PRO A 41 -4.69 9.66 11.36
N ALA A 42 -5.01 10.92 11.67
CA ALA A 42 -6.33 11.48 11.40
C ALA A 42 -6.67 11.55 9.91
N ASP A 43 -5.68 11.81 9.06
CA ASP A 43 -5.88 11.84 7.61
C ASP A 43 -6.10 10.45 7.03
N ILE A 44 -5.48 9.42 7.62
CA ILE A 44 -5.72 8.01 7.26
C ILE A 44 -7.15 7.63 7.65
N LEU A 45 -7.52 7.85 8.91
CA LEU A 45 -8.81 7.44 9.44
C LEU A 45 -10.00 8.17 8.80
N SER A 46 -9.81 9.40 8.33
CA SER A 46 -10.87 10.20 7.69
C SER A 46 -10.93 10.04 6.16
N ALA A 47 -10.05 9.26 5.55
CA ALA A 47 -10.03 9.03 4.11
C ALA A 47 -11.19 8.17 3.62
N ASP A 48 -11.58 8.33 2.35
CA ASP A 48 -12.49 7.41 1.66
C ASP A 48 -11.73 6.18 1.12
N ALA A 49 -10.46 6.37 0.76
CA ALA A 49 -9.54 5.29 0.36
C ALA A 49 -8.10 5.60 0.80
N VAL A 50 -7.29 4.57 1.04
CA VAL A 50 -5.90 4.70 1.46
C VAL A 50 -4.98 3.90 0.56
N ILE A 51 -3.83 4.50 0.22
CA ILE A 51 -2.76 3.84 -0.52
C ILE A 51 -1.51 3.81 0.37
N LEU A 52 -0.95 2.62 0.57
CA LEU A 52 0.33 2.41 1.26
C LEU A 52 1.39 2.04 0.22
N PRO A 53 2.23 2.97 -0.21
CA PRO A 53 3.36 2.65 -1.07
C PRO A 53 4.50 2.08 -0.24
N GLY A 54 5.47 1.46 -0.87
CA GLY A 54 6.67 1.03 -0.15
C GLY A 54 7.82 0.68 -1.08
N VAL A 55 9.03 1.03 -0.65
CA VAL A 55 10.30 0.63 -1.25
C VAL A 55 11.33 0.36 -0.15
N GLY A 56 12.33 -0.45 -0.44
CA GLY A 56 13.37 -0.80 0.53
C GLY A 56 13.01 -2.03 1.37
N SER A 57 13.48 -2.09 2.60
CA SER A 57 13.29 -3.27 3.46
C SER A 57 12.05 -3.18 4.35
N GLY A 58 11.42 -4.33 4.61
CA GLY A 58 10.28 -4.43 5.51
C GLY A 58 10.58 -3.93 6.92
N ASN A 59 11.78 -4.23 7.43
CA ASN A 59 12.20 -3.79 8.76
C ASN A 59 12.22 -2.25 8.89
N SER A 60 12.88 -1.56 7.94
CA SER A 60 12.93 -0.10 7.95
C SER A 60 11.54 0.53 7.82
N ALA A 61 10.71 -0.04 6.97
CA ALA A 61 9.34 0.42 6.78
C ALA A 61 8.50 0.25 8.05
N MET A 62 8.53 -0.93 8.68
CA MET A 62 7.80 -1.17 9.92
C MET A 62 8.28 -0.30 11.08
N GLN A 63 9.59 -0.03 11.18
CA GLN A 63 10.13 0.92 12.14
C GLN A 63 9.61 2.34 11.90
N ALA A 64 9.56 2.79 10.65
CA ALA A 64 9.03 4.10 10.30
C ALA A 64 7.53 4.23 10.61
N LEU A 65 6.73 3.21 10.28
CA LEU A 65 5.31 3.15 10.63
C LEU A 65 5.10 3.19 12.16
N ARG A 66 5.92 2.48 12.93
CA ARG A 66 5.88 2.52 14.41
C ARG A 66 6.20 3.90 14.96
N ARG A 67 7.29 4.53 14.49
CA ARG A 67 7.68 5.89 14.92
C ARG A 67 6.60 6.92 14.68
N LYS A 68 5.90 6.81 13.56
CA LYS A 68 4.78 7.71 13.19
C LYS A 68 3.43 7.28 13.77
N GLN A 69 3.38 6.20 14.55
CA GLN A 69 2.14 5.68 15.14
C GLN A 69 1.06 5.36 14.10
N LEU A 70 1.47 4.84 12.93
CA LEU A 70 0.58 4.59 11.81
C LEU A 70 0.04 3.16 11.75
N ILE A 71 0.60 2.23 12.51
CA ILE A 71 0.21 0.80 12.44
C ILE A 71 -1.26 0.62 12.79
N GLU A 72 -1.68 1.09 13.96
CA GLU A 72 -3.07 0.91 14.39
C GLU A 72 -4.08 1.71 13.52
N PRO A 73 -3.82 2.97 13.14
CA PRO A 73 -4.70 3.67 12.20
C PRO A 73 -4.86 2.95 10.85
N ILE A 74 -3.81 2.35 10.32
CA ILE A 74 -3.87 1.56 9.07
C ILE A 74 -4.73 0.30 9.28
N ARG A 75 -4.49 -0.46 10.36
CA ARG A 75 -5.28 -1.64 10.69
C ARG A 75 -6.77 -1.31 10.88
N GLU A 76 -7.06 -0.26 11.64
CA GLU A 76 -8.43 0.21 11.86
C GLU A 76 -9.10 0.60 10.54
N PHE A 77 -8.38 1.35 9.68
CA PHE A 77 -8.90 1.73 8.37
C PHE A 77 -9.27 0.50 7.53
N ILE A 78 -8.37 -0.50 7.46
CA ILE A 78 -8.61 -1.73 6.67
C ILE A 78 -9.79 -2.52 7.27
N THR A 79 -9.85 -2.66 8.59
CA THR A 79 -10.93 -3.37 9.30
C THR A 79 -12.30 -2.70 9.06
N SER A 80 -12.33 -1.39 8.80
CA SER A 80 -13.57 -0.69 8.46
C SER A 80 -14.16 -1.10 7.08
N GLY A 81 -13.46 -1.91 6.30
CA GLY A 81 -13.89 -2.36 4.98
C GLY A 81 -13.78 -1.30 3.87
N ARG A 82 -13.16 -0.14 4.17
CA ARG A 82 -12.91 0.88 3.15
C ARG A 82 -11.79 0.47 2.19
N PRO A 83 -11.79 0.98 0.94
CA PRO A 83 -10.79 0.63 -0.05
C PRO A 83 -9.36 0.94 0.42
N PHE A 84 -8.50 -0.07 0.40
CA PHE A 84 -7.09 0.03 0.73
C PHE A 84 -6.23 -0.65 -0.34
N MET A 85 -5.13 -0.02 -0.72
CA MET A 85 -4.18 -0.58 -1.70
C MET A 85 -2.75 -0.52 -1.17
N GLY A 86 -2.11 -1.68 -1.02
CA GLY A 86 -0.67 -1.80 -0.82
C GLY A 86 0.06 -1.91 -2.16
N ILE A 87 1.12 -1.13 -2.36
CA ILE A 87 1.92 -1.16 -3.59
C ILE A 87 3.34 -1.64 -3.26
N CYS A 88 3.79 -2.71 -3.95
CA CYS A 88 5.11 -3.31 -3.80
C CYS A 88 5.39 -3.70 -2.35
N LEU A 89 6.38 -3.10 -1.68
CA LEU A 89 6.63 -3.33 -0.26
C LEU A 89 5.38 -3.06 0.60
N GLY A 90 4.58 -2.05 0.26
CA GLY A 90 3.32 -1.77 0.96
C GLY A 90 2.32 -2.92 0.92
N LEU A 91 2.31 -3.74 -0.16
CA LEU A 91 1.55 -4.97 -0.22
C LEU A 91 2.15 -6.05 0.69
N GLN A 92 3.48 -6.21 0.68
CA GLN A 92 4.17 -7.19 1.52
C GLN A 92 3.93 -6.92 3.01
N LEU A 93 3.88 -5.64 3.41
CA LEU A 93 3.63 -5.25 4.79
C LEU A 93 2.22 -5.61 5.30
N LEU A 94 1.26 -5.95 4.44
CA LEU A 94 -0.05 -6.43 4.86
C LEU A 94 -0.02 -7.85 5.43
N MET A 95 1.00 -8.63 5.11
CA MET A 95 1.17 -10.01 5.59
C MET A 95 1.48 -10.03 7.10
N ASP A 96 1.50 -11.24 7.69
CA ASP A 96 1.95 -11.42 9.08
C ASP A 96 3.46 -11.16 9.20
N PHE A 97 4.22 -11.60 8.20
CA PHE A 97 5.67 -11.63 8.25
C PHE A 97 6.30 -11.44 6.87
N THR A 98 7.51 -10.91 6.83
CA THR A 98 8.36 -10.96 5.64
C THR A 98 9.70 -11.62 5.95
N SER A 99 10.11 -12.56 5.10
CA SER A 99 11.42 -13.23 5.20
C SER A 99 12.56 -12.27 4.82
N GLU A 100 12.28 -11.20 4.11
CA GLU A 100 13.24 -10.14 3.85
C GLU A 100 13.46 -9.28 5.11
N GLY A 101 14.56 -9.57 5.82
CA GLY A 101 14.89 -8.93 7.09
C GLY A 101 14.12 -9.48 8.30
N GLU A 102 13.52 -10.68 8.19
CA GLU A 102 12.86 -11.41 9.28
C GLU A 102 11.98 -10.51 10.15
N THR A 103 10.99 -9.87 9.53
CA THR A 103 10.24 -8.79 10.16
C THR A 103 8.76 -9.13 10.30
N GLU A 104 8.21 -8.95 11.51
CA GLU A 104 6.76 -8.91 11.72
C GLU A 104 6.15 -7.66 11.08
N CYS A 105 5.07 -7.88 10.33
CA CYS A 105 4.40 -6.86 9.53
C CYS A 105 3.03 -6.46 10.12
N LEU A 106 2.11 -5.99 9.30
CA LEU A 106 0.82 -5.48 9.76
C LEU A 106 -0.16 -6.60 10.20
N GLY A 107 0.03 -7.83 9.75
CA GLY A 107 -0.83 -8.97 10.13
C GLY A 107 -2.29 -8.78 9.71
N VAL A 108 -2.54 -8.16 8.57
CA VAL A 108 -3.89 -7.97 8.01
C VAL A 108 -4.30 -9.14 7.12
N VAL A 109 -3.32 -9.68 6.41
CA VAL A 109 -3.49 -10.85 5.52
C VAL A 109 -2.57 -11.95 6.05
N SER A 110 -3.14 -13.10 6.39
CA SER A 110 -2.37 -14.22 6.91
C SER A 110 -1.39 -14.76 5.89
N GLY A 111 -0.15 -14.97 6.32
CA GLY A 111 0.91 -15.54 5.51
C GLY A 111 2.22 -14.76 5.59
N THR A 112 3.18 -15.17 4.76
CA THR A 112 4.53 -14.60 4.73
C THR A 112 4.87 -14.13 3.31
N ALA A 113 5.44 -12.92 3.21
CA ALA A 113 6.10 -12.48 1.98
C ALA A 113 7.49 -13.11 1.92
N GLU A 114 7.68 -14.08 1.04
CA GLU A 114 8.92 -14.86 0.95
C GLU A 114 9.84 -14.35 -0.15
N HIS A 115 11.14 -14.63 0.02
CA HIS A 115 12.11 -14.42 -1.04
C HIS A 115 11.78 -15.30 -2.27
N LEU A 116 12.08 -14.76 -3.45
CA LEU A 116 12.05 -15.58 -4.66
C LEU A 116 13.05 -16.75 -4.53
N PRO A 117 12.72 -17.92 -5.10
CA PRO A 117 13.58 -19.09 -4.98
C PRO A 117 14.96 -18.85 -5.59
N SER A 118 15.97 -19.57 -5.10
CA SER A 118 17.32 -19.53 -5.65
C SER A 118 17.32 -19.93 -7.13
N GLY A 119 18.15 -19.26 -7.93
CA GLY A 119 18.26 -19.51 -9.38
C GLY A 119 17.43 -18.59 -10.27
N VAL A 120 16.58 -17.76 -9.72
CA VAL A 120 15.91 -16.68 -10.47
C VAL A 120 16.63 -15.35 -10.27
N LYS A 121 16.56 -14.47 -11.29
CA LYS A 121 17.15 -13.14 -11.20
C LYS A 121 16.36 -12.27 -10.21
N VAL A 122 17.04 -11.72 -9.21
CA VAL A 122 16.47 -10.79 -8.22
C VAL A 122 17.23 -9.46 -8.31
N PRO A 123 16.54 -8.32 -8.36
CA PRO A 123 15.09 -8.17 -8.42
C PRO A 123 14.49 -8.59 -9.77
N HIS A 124 13.26 -9.12 -9.74
CA HIS A 124 12.49 -9.33 -10.95
C HIS A 124 11.88 -8.00 -11.42
N MET A 125 12.38 -7.47 -12.52
CA MET A 125 11.92 -6.20 -13.10
C MET A 125 11.66 -6.38 -14.58
N GLY A 126 10.50 -5.90 -15.04
CA GLY A 126 10.11 -5.96 -16.44
C GLY A 126 8.59 -5.92 -16.62
N TRP A 127 8.20 -5.84 -17.89
CA TRP A 127 6.79 -5.98 -18.27
C TRP A 127 6.40 -7.45 -18.25
N ASN A 128 5.23 -7.74 -17.70
CA ASN A 128 4.69 -9.09 -17.64
C ASN A 128 3.18 -9.07 -17.83
N THR A 129 2.60 -10.24 -18.11
CA THR A 129 1.15 -10.39 -18.20
C THR A 129 0.56 -10.69 -16.84
N VAL A 130 -0.65 -10.15 -16.58
CA VAL A 130 -1.43 -10.47 -15.37
C VAL A 130 -2.58 -11.37 -15.78
N LYS A 131 -2.64 -12.56 -15.18
CA LYS A 131 -3.79 -13.48 -15.33
C LYS A 131 -4.75 -13.25 -14.18
N ILE A 132 -5.95 -12.76 -14.48
CA ILE A 132 -7.01 -12.62 -13.50
C ILE A 132 -7.56 -14.03 -13.18
N ALA A 133 -7.28 -14.52 -11.97
CA ALA A 133 -7.70 -15.85 -11.54
C ALA A 133 -9.15 -15.87 -11.04
N GLN A 134 -9.62 -14.75 -10.47
CA GLN A 134 -10.99 -14.58 -10.00
C GLN A 134 -11.49 -13.19 -10.40
N PRO A 135 -12.74 -13.05 -10.83
CA PRO A 135 -13.33 -11.74 -11.12
C PRO A 135 -13.28 -10.83 -9.89
N HIS A 136 -12.87 -9.59 -10.09
CA HIS A 136 -12.84 -8.57 -9.04
C HIS A 136 -13.20 -7.21 -9.65
N PHE A 137 -13.83 -6.33 -8.87
CA PHE A 137 -14.30 -5.03 -9.37
C PHE A 137 -13.19 -4.06 -9.81
N ILE A 138 -11.93 -4.35 -9.47
CA ILE A 138 -10.76 -3.57 -9.91
C ILE A 138 -10.26 -4.01 -11.30
N PHE A 139 -10.64 -5.19 -11.78
CA PHE A 139 -10.17 -5.77 -13.04
C PHE A 139 -11.34 -6.05 -14.00
#